data_095fb6a897ba52d013ec03d8ce43f5d3
#
_entry.id   095fb6a897ba52d013ec03d8ce43f5d3
#
_cell.length_a   1.000
_cell.length_b   1.000
_cell.length_c   1.000
_cell.angle_alpha   90.00
_cell.angle_beta   90.00
_cell.angle_gamma   90.00
#
_symmetry.space_group_name_H-M   'P 1'
#
loop_
_entity.id
_entity.type
_entity.pdbx_description
1 polymer ?
#
loop_
_entity_poly.entity_id
_entity_poly.type
_entity_poly.pdbx_seq_one_letter_code
_entity_poly.pdbx_strand_id
1 'polypeptide(L)' 'MKIPTTMPDEDEMLADLLARHEAALRKLRPLSADADENQDFATQDLLNHMLAFHEKAAWMLRSILTSGPGRQPVRAAKA' A
#
# COMPACT_ATOMS: atom_id res chain seq x y z
N MET A 1 7.67 -14.17 25.87
CA MET A 1 7.00 -13.65 25.49
C MET A 1 6.43 -14.12 24.53
N LYS A 2 5.84 -14.17 24.28
CA LYS A 2 5.30 -14.54 23.47
C LYS A 2 5.17 -13.86 22.54
N ILE A 3 5.35 -14.13 21.72
CA ILE A 3 5.24 -13.48 20.84
C ILE A 3 4.33 -13.80 20.07
N PRO A 4 3.40 -13.57 20.19
CA PRO A 4 2.41 -13.88 19.43
C PRO A 4 2.56 -13.29 18.22
N THR A 5 2.43 -13.94 17.31
CA THR A 5 2.56 -13.46 16.09
C THR A 5 1.49 -12.58 15.74
N THR A 6 0.39 -12.57 16.33
CA THR A 6 -0.63 -11.72 15.91
C THR A 6 -1.07 -10.95 17.02
N MET A 7 -0.31 -10.10 17.50
CA MET A 7 -0.77 -9.23 18.49
C MET A 7 -1.65 -8.21 17.89
N PRO A 8 -2.71 -7.84 18.55
CA PRO A 8 -3.58 -6.78 18.05
C PRO A 8 -2.82 -5.50 17.76
N ASP A 9 -1.80 -5.20 18.56
CA ASP A 9 -1.02 -4.00 18.32
C ASP A 9 -0.29 -4.06 16.99
N GLU A 10 0.17 -5.25 16.63
CA GLU A 10 0.84 -5.40 15.35
C GLU A 10 -0.12 -5.20 14.20
N ASP A 11 -1.31 -5.78 14.31
CA ASP A 11 -2.29 -5.62 13.26
C ASP A 11 -2.71 -4.17 13.13
N GLU A 12 -2.84 -3.48 14.24
CA GLU A 12 -3.18 -2.07 14.22
C GLU A 12 -2.09 -1.25 13.57
N MET A 13 -0.84 -1.58 13.86
CA MET A 13 0.27 -0.88 13.26
C MET A 13 0.30 -1.08 11.75
N LEU A 14 0.09 -2.31 11.31
CA LEU A 14 0.08 -2.60 9.89
C LEU A 14 -1.09 -1.94 9.19
N ALA A 15 -2.25 -1.94 9.83
CA ALA A 15 -3.40 -1.29 9.25
C ALA A 15 -3.20 0.22 9.14
N ASP A 16 -2.57 0.81 10.15
CA ASP A 16 -2.29 2.23 10.12
C ASP A 16 -1.30 2.55 9.00
N LEU A 17 -0.28 1.72 8.84
CA LEU A 17 0.68 1.91 7.78
C LEU A 17 0.01 1.79 6.40
N LEU A 18 -0.87 0.82 6.25
CA LEU A 18 -1.63 0.67 5.02
C LEU A 18 -2.44 1.93 4.74
N ALA A 19 -3.11 2.45 5.75
CA ALA A 19 -3.92 3.65 5.57
C ALA A 19 -3.06 4.83 5.14
N ARG A 20 -1.84 4.91 5.64
CA ARG A 20 -0.95 5.99 5.24
C ARG A 20 -0.52 5.87 3.79
N HIS A 21 -0.25 4.65 3.33
CA HIS A 21 0.09 4.47 1.92
C HIS A 21 -1.10 4.79 1.03
N GLU A 22 -2.29 4.39 1.46
CA GLU A 22 -3.49 4.70 0.68
C GLU A 22 -3.77 6.19 0.63
N ALA A 23 -3.51 6.89 1.73
CA ALA A 23 -3.68 8.33 1.75
C ALA A 23 -2.68 9.00 0.81
N ALA A 24 -1.44 8.49 0.78
CA ALA A 24 -0.44 9.02 -0.13
C ALA A 24 -0.87 8.83 -1.58
N LEU A 25 -1.43 7.66 -1.88
CA LEU A 25 -1.90 7.41 -3.24
C LEU A 25 -3.00 8.38 -3.65
N ARG A 26 -3.93 8.66 -2.73
CA ARG A 26 -4.99 9.60 -3.04
C ARG A 26 -4.47 11.00 -3.32
N LYS A 27 -3.35 11.36 -2.70
CA LYS A 27 -2.77 12.67 -2.95
C LYS A 27 -1.91 12.68 -4.20
N LEU A 28 -1.22 11.60 -4.47
CA LEU A 28 -0.30 11.55 -5.59
C LEU A 28 -0.99 11.44 -6.95
N ARG A 29 -2.12 10.73 -6.99
CA ARG A 29 -2.79 10.51 -8.28
C ARG A 29 -3.20 11.80 -8.96
N PRO A 30 -3.85 12.75 -8.28
CA PRO A 30 -4.19 13.99 -8.96
C PRO A 30 -2.96 14.82 -9.33
N LEU A 31 -1.88 14.71 -8.56
CA LEU A 31 -0.67 15.43 -8.92
C LEU A 31 -0.05 14.88 -10.19
N SER A 32 -0.07 13.56 -10.34
CA SER A 32 0.44 12.95 -11.56
C SER A 32 -0.41 13.34 -12.77
N ALA A 33 -1.72 13.36 -12.60
CA ALA A 33 -2.61 13.77 -13.67
C ALA A 33 -2.37 15.23 -14.05
N ASP A 34 -2.12 16.08 -13.07
CA ASP A 34 -1.85 17.48 -13.31
C ASP A 34 -0.54 17.66 -14.05
N ALA A 35 0.48 16.90 -13.68
CA ALA A 35 1.76 16.96 -14.36
C ALA A 35 1.61 16.50 -15.82
N ASP A 36 0.79 15.48 -16.04
CA ASP A 36 0.53 15.00 -17.39
C ASP A 36 -0.14 16.10 -18.22
N GLU A 37 -1.12 16.76 -17.64
CA GLU A 37 -1.86 17.79 -18.32
C GLU A 37 -0.95 18.95 -18.70
N ASN A 38 0.02 19.25 -17.86
CA ASN A 38 0.95 20.35 -18.10
C ASN A 38 2.17 19.90 -18.88
N GLN A 39 2.19 18.65 -19.30
CA GLN A 39 3.31 18.10 -20.06
C GLN A 39 4.62 18.16 -19.31
N ASP A 40 4.53 18.10 -18.00
CA ASP A 40 5.71 18.07 -17.14
C ASP A 40 6.12 16.62 -16.96
N PHE A 41 6.79 16.09 -17.96
CA PHE A 41 7.04 14.66 -18.01
C PHE A 41 8.03 14.20 -16.94
N ALA A 42 8.98 15.04 -16.59
CA ALA A 42 9.93 14.68 -15.54
C ALA A 42 9.25 14.53 -14.20
N THR A 43 8.36 15.47 -13.87
CA THR A 43 7.62 15.41 -12.62
C THR A 43 6.65 14.23 -12.65
N GLN A 44 6.00 14.01 -13.79
CA GLN A 44 5.07 12.91 -13.90
C GLN A 44 5.79 11.57 -13.70
N ASP A 45 6.98 11.43 -14.27
CA ASP A 45 7.74 10.20 -14.13
C ASP A 45 8.09 9.94 -12.67
N LEU A 46 8.53 10.99 -11.97
CA LEU A 46 8.82 10.86 -10.56
C LEU A 46 7.59 10.47 -9.75
N LEU A 47 6.48 11.14 -10.02
CA LEU A 47 5.24 10.85 -9.31
C LEU A 47 4.77 9.43 -9.59
N ASN A 48 4.93 8.96 -10.81
CA ASN A 48 4.54 7.60 -11.15
C ASN A 48 5.40 6.57 -10.45
N HIS A 49 6.68 6.86 -10.23
CA HIS A 49 7.51 5.97 -9.44
C HIS A 49 7.04 5.92 -7.99
N MET A 50 6.65 7.07 -7.44
CA MET A 50 6.14 7.11 -6.08
C MET A 50 4.82 6.38 -5.96
N LEU A 51 3.95 6.54 -6.97
CA LEU A 51 2.70 5.81 -6.99
C LEU A 51 2.94 4.31 -6.99
N ALA A 52 3.85 3.85 -7.85
CA ALA A 52 4.14 2.42 -7.92
C ALA A 52 4.67 1.90 -6.59
N PHE A 53 5.52 2.67 -5.94
CA PHE A 53 6.05 2.29 -4.64
C PHE A 53 4.93 2.12 -3.61
N HIS A 54 4.05 3.12 -3.53
CA HIS A 54 2.98 3.08 -2.53
C HIS A 54 1.93 2.02 -2.86
N GLU A 55 1.67 1.81 -4.15
CA GLU A 55 0.72 0.76 -4.54
C GLU A 55 1.23 -0.62 -4.17
N LYS A 56 2.52 -0.86 -4.42
CA LYS A 56 3.11 -2.13 -4.08
C LYS A 56 3.11 -2.34 -2.58
N ALA A 57 3.48 -1.30 -1.84
CA ALA A 57 3.49 -1.39 -0.38
C ALA A 57 2.08 -1.65 0.17
N ALA A 58 1.10 -0.96 -0.37
CA ALA A 58 -0.28 -1.16 0.08
C ALA A 58 -0.75 -2.57 -0.22
N TRP A 59 -0.41 -3.06 -1.41
CA TRP A 59 -0.79 -4.42 -1.78
C TRP A 59 -0.17 -5.44 -0.83
N MET A 60 1.11 -5.27 -0.53
CA MET A 60 1.79 -6.19 0.37
C MET A 60 1.20 -6.15 1.77
N LEU A 61 0.90 -4.94 2.26
CA LEU A 61 0.31 -4.82 3.58
C LEU A 61 -1.07 -5.44 3.65
N ARG A 62 -1.87 -5.25 2.62
CA ARG A 62 -3.18 -5.90 2.57
C ARG A 62 -3.03 -7.42 2.58
N SER A 63 -2.05 -7.93 1.86
CA SER A 63 -1.82 -9.37 1.84
C SER A 63 -1.43 -9.89 3.21
N ILE A 64 -0.56 -9.18 3.90
CA ILE A 64 -0.16 -9.59 5.22
C ILE A 64 -1.35 -9.58 6.18
N LEU A 65 -2.15 -8.53 6.12
CA LEU A 65 -3.29 -8.41 7.03
C LEU A 65 -4.33 -9.48 6.78
N THR A 66 -4.49 -9.90 5.54
CA THR A 66 -5.50 -10.92 5.24
C THR A 66 -4.94 -12.32 5.36
N SER A 67 -3.62 -12.50 5.35
CA SER A 67 -3.02 -13.81 5.39
C SER A 67 -2.28 -14.07 6.68
N GLY A 68 -2.53 -13.32 7.69
CA GLY A 68 -1.83 -13.51 8.95
C GLY A 68 -2.14 -14.87 9.53
N PRO A 69 -1.47 -15.20 10.63
CA PRO A 69 -1.67 -16.50 11.24
C PRO A 69 -3.13 -16.75 11.51
N GLY A 70 -3.59 -17.91 11.18
CA GLY A 70 -4.98 -18.24 11.37
C GLY A 70 -5.89 -17.73 10.30
N ARG A 71 -5.36 -17.07 9.28
CA ARG A 71 -6.19 -16.58 8.21
C ARG A 71 -5.94 -17.37 6.96
N GLN A 72 -6.90 -17.31 6.07
CA GLN A 72 -6.73 -17.97 4.81
C GLN A 72 -5.82 -17.18 3.93
N PRO A 73 -4.94 -17.86 3.23
CA PRO A 73 -4.10 -17.15 2.27
C PRO A 73 -4.97 -16.60 1.18
N VAL A 74 -4.54 -15.47 0.77
CA VAL A 74 -5.30 -14.89 -0.26
C VAL A 74 -5.12 -15.57 -1.53
N ARG A 75 -4.25 -16.30 -1.69
CA ARG A 75 -3.98 -16.87 -2.79
C ARG A 75 -4.80 -17.33 -3.51
N ALA A 76 -5.22 -17.69 -2.97
CA ALA A 76 -6.00 -18.18 -3.65
C ALA A 76 -6.26 -17.49 -4.73
N ALA A 77 -6.17 -16.81 -4.64
CA ALA A 77 -6.55 -16.17 -5.62
C ALA A 77 -6.08 -16.44 -6.81
N LYS A 78 -6.08 -16.87 -6.81
CA LYS A 78 -6.02 -16.96 -7.68
C LYS A 78 -5.84 -17.10 -8.30
N ALA A 79 -5.70 -17.32 -8.30
CA ALA A 79 -5.53 -17.48 -8.92
C ALA A 79 -5.77 -17.57 -9.62
#